data_6eab73710d445488f55bffd5f51cc2c3
#
_entry.id   6eab73710d445488f55bffd5f51cc2c3
#
_cell.length_a   1.000
_cell.length_b   1.000
_cell.length_c   1.000
_cell.angle_alpha   90.00
_cell.angle_beta   90.00
_cell.angle_gamma   90.00
#
_symmetry.space_group_name_H-M   'P 1'
#
loop_
_entity.id
_entity.type
_entity.pdbx_description
1 polymer ?
#
loop_
_entity_poly.entity_id
_entity_poly.type
_entity_poly.pdbx_seq_one_letter_code
_entity_poly.pdbx_strand_id
1 'polypeptide(L)'
;MIITFKTVKNYAETLGYKSNIENFISEINDLEGDTFGEKLKDYYKYNAGIITDIEGLTIKLSKNDPDLEPDGWNPEAIHSIAKAATDIDTFDIIIIHNEDVFEITNPEDYKNLLLYFLYHELTHIIRLNNGCNDKYYEGAISKEYLLSEGELNAFMVQLVSGLFGDAVLDIYNIFFDQYTKKEIAYIQDTLNKVKAN
;
A
#
# COMPACT_ATOMS: atom_id res chain seq x y z
N MET A 1 -4.03 -18.66 7.76
CA MET A 1 -5.30 -17.94 8.12
C MET A 1 -5.48 -16.77 7.16
N ILE A 2 -6.66 -16.65 6.55
CA ILE A 2 -6.97 -15.52 5.65
C ILE A 2 -7.67 -14.40 6.44
N ILE A 3 -7.16 -13.19 6.32
CA ILE A 3 -7.72 -11.98 6.91
C ILE A 3 -8.68 -11.33 5.91
N THR A 4 -9.86 -10.92 6.35
CA THR A 4 -10.86 -10.26 5.49
C THR A 4 -10.57 -8.77 5.39
N PHE A 5 -11.00 -8.13 4.29
CA PHE A 5 -10.90 -6.68 4.14
C PHE A 5 -11.60 -5.93 5.28
N LYS A 6 -12.77 -6.41 5.71
CA LYS A 6 -13.49 -5.82 6.85
C LYS A 6 -12.65 -5.81 8.13
N THR A 7 -11.91 -6.90 8.39
CA THR A 7 -11.02 -6.98 9.56
C THR A 7 -9.92 -5.92 9.48
N VAL A 8 -9.26 -5.80 8.32
CA VAL A 8 -8.17 -4.82 8.12
C VAL A 8 -8.69 -3.39 8.23
N LYS A 9 -9.84 -3.10 7.60
CA LYS A 9 -10.47 -1.77 7.66
C LYS A 9 -10.82 -1.39 9.09
N ASN A 10 -11.46 -2.29 9.84
CA ASN A 10 -11.82 -2.04 11.24
C ASN A 10 -10.57 -1.84 12.11
N TYR A 11 -9.50 -2.58 11.84
CA TYR A 11 -8.24 -2.45 12.56
C TYR A 11 -7.60 -1.08 12.29
N ALA A 12 -7.54 -0.65 11.03
CA ALA A 12 -7.07 0.69 10.65
C ALA A 12 -7.89 1.82 11.30
N GLU A 13 -9.21 1.66 11.37
CA GLU A 13 -10.11 2.61 12.02
C GLU A 13 -9.88 2.64 13.55
N THR A 14 -9.71 1.48 14.19
CA THR A 14 -9.48 1.37 15.65
C THR A 14 -8.15 2.01 16.06
N LEU A 15 -7.11 1.89 15.23
CA LEU A 15 -5.81 2.53 15.46
C LEU A 15 -5.76 4.00 15.02
N GLY A 16 -6.85 4.52 14.45
CA GLY A 16 -6.94 5.91 14.03
C GLY A 16 -6.17 6.25 12.75
N TYR A 17 -5.59 5.29 12.05
CA TYR A 17 -4.79 5.55 10.84
C TYR A 17 -5.57 6.35 9.79
N LYS A 18 -6.82 5.98 9.54
CA LYS A 18 -7.64 6.68 8.55
C LYS A 18 -7.83 8.16 8.93
N SER A 19 -8.19 8.44 10.18
CA SER A 19 -8.40 9.81 10.66
C SER A 19 -7.09 10.61 10.63
N ASN A 20 -5.98 10.00 11.00
CA ASN A 20 -4.67 10.64 10.99
C ASN A 20 -4.21 10.97 9.56
N ILE A 21 -4.44 10.07 8.59
CA ILE A 21 -4.17 10.34 7.17
C ILE A 21 -5.08 11.46 6.65
N GLU A 22 -6.35 11.49 7.01
CA GLU A 22 -7.29 12.55 6.62
C GLU A 22 -6.86 13.91 7.21
N ASN A 23 -6.44 13.96 8.47
CA ASN A 23 -5.92 15.17 9.09
C ASN A 23 -4.64 15.65 8.41
N PHE A 24 -3.70 14.75 8.16
CA PHE A 24 -2.46 15.04 7.46
C PHE A 24 -2.70 15.64 6.06
N ILE A 25 -3.64 15.08 5.31
CA ILE A 25 -4.01 15.60 3.99
C ILE A 25 -4.69 16.97 4.10
N SER A 26 -5.50 17.18 5.13
CA SER A 26 -6.11 18.48 5.40
C SER A 26 -5.06 19.55 5.68
N GLU A 27 -4.04 19.23 6.48
CA GLU A 27 -2.92 20.14 6.76
C GLU A 27 -2.16 20.54 5.49
N ILE A 28 -1.90 19.57 4.58
CA ILE A 28 -1.29 19.87 3.29
C ILE A 28 -2.20 20.76 2.45
N ASN A 29 -3.50 20.51 2.45
CA ASN A 29 -4.47 21.30 1.69
C ASN A 29 -4.56 22.76 2.16
N ASP A 30 -4.27 23.03 3.41
CA ASP A 30 -4.26 24.38 3.99
C ASP A 30 -3.00 25.19 3.64
N LEU A 31 -1.99 24.55 3.03
CA LEU A 31 -0.79 25.25 2.56
C LEU A 31 -1.09 26.12 1.32
N GLU A 32 -0.23 27.12 1.08
CA GLU A 32 -0.24 27.92 -0.14
C GLU A 32 0.20 27.08 -1.35
N GLY A 33 -0.45 27.24 -2.50
CA GLY A 33 -0.15 26.55 -3.75
C GLY A 33 -1.38 26.38 -4.63
N ASP A 34 -1.19 26.32 -5.94
CA ASP A 34 -2.29 26.21 -6.92
C ASP A 34 -2.82 24.78 -7.04
N THR A 35 -1.95 23.79 -6.82
CA THR A 35 -2.30 22.36 -6.90
C THR A 35 -1.95 21.63 -5.61
N PHE A 36 -2.60 20.48 -5.38
CA PHE A 36 -2.28 19.63 -4.23
C PHE A 36 -0.81 19.14 -4.29
N GLY A 37 -0.32 18.78 -5.48
CA GLY A 37 1.05 18.32 -5.66
C GLY A 37 2.10 19.38 -5.31
N GLU A 38 1.85 20.66 -5.62
CA GLU A 38 2.74 21.76 -5.20
C GLU A 38 2.77 21.91 -3.68
N LYS A 39 1.63 21.86 -3.03
CA LYS A 39 1.49 21.90 -1.57
C LYS A 39 2.20 20.71 -0.91
N LEU A 40 2.04 19.52 -1.47
CA LEU A 40 2.70 18.30 -1.02
C LEU A 40 4.23 18.41 -1.16
N LYS A 41 4.71 18.94 -2.28
CA LYS A 41 6.14 19.19 -2.51
C LYS A 41 6.73 20.16 -1.49
N ASP A 42 6.02 21.24 -1.19
CA ASP A 42 6.44 22.22 -0.18
C ASP A 42 6.42 21.59 1.23
N TYR A 43 5.41 20.80 1.55
CA TYR A 43 5.35 20.06 2.81
C TYR A 43 6.58 19.19 3.01
N TYR A 44 6.94 18.37 2.00
CA TYR A 44 8.14 17.52 2.06
C TYR A 44 9.46 18.30 2.15
N LYS A 45 9.53 19.48 1.57
CA LYS A 45 10.70 20.34 1.65
C LYS A 45 10.96 20.80 3.09
N TYR A 46 9.91 21.15 3.84
CA TYR A 46 10.03 21.56 5.24
C TYR A 46 10.29 20.38 6.18
N ASN A 47 9.81 19.19 5.86
CA ASN A 47 9.94 17.98 6.67
C ASN A 47 11.09 17.07 6.23
N ALA A 48 12.07 17.58 5.50
CA ALA A 48 13.26 16.84 5.03
C ALA A 48 12.93 15.51 4.29
N GLY A 49 11.77 15.44 3.64
CA GLY A 49 11.33 14.27 2.90
C GLY A 49 10.82 13.10 3.76
N ILE A 50 10.59 13.33 5.05
CA ILE A 50 10.09 12.30 5.98
C ILE A 50 8.90 12.86 6.77
N ILE A 51 7.85 12.09 6.89
CA ILE A 51 6.67 12.38 7.70
C ILE A 51 6.50 11.25 8.71
N THR A 52 6.51 11.59 9.99
CA THR A 52 6.40 10.64 11.11
C THR A 52 5.29 11.02 12.10
N ASP A 53 4.46 12.01 11.76
CA ASP A 53 3.45 12.55 12.68
C ASP A 53 2.25 11.59 12.88
N ILE A 54 2.22 10.49 12.15
CA ILE A 54 1.23 9.43 12.32
C ILE A 54 1.90 8.28 13.09
N GLU A 55 1.45 8.02 14.31
CA GLU A 55 2.00 6.95 15.15
C GLU A 55 1.98 5.60 14.41
N GLY A 56 3.11 4.92 14.36
CA GLY A 56 3.27 3.64 13.68
C GLY A 56 3.28 3.71 12.14
N LEU A 57 3.30 4.92 11.55
CA LEU A 57 3.37 5.10 10.11
C LEU A 57 4.39 6.19 9.76
N THR A 58 5.37 5.81 8.97
CA THR A 58 6.35 6.74 8.37
C THR A 58 6.13 6.82 6.87
N ILE A 59 6.04 8.04 6.34
CA ILE A 59 5.94 8.30 4.90
C ILE A 59 7.22 8.99 4.46
N LYS A 60 7.90 8.43 3.44
CA LYS A 60 9.19 8.94 2.96
C LYS A 60 9.13 9.27 1.48
N LEU A 61 9.78 10.38 1.11
CA LEU A 61 10.13 10.68 -0.27
C LEU A 61 11.52 10.10 -0.56
N SER A 62 11.65 9.24 -1.56
CA SER A 62 12.92 8.71 -2.03
C SER A 62 13.19 9.14 -3.46
N LYS A 63 14.37 9.75 -3.68
CA LYS A 63 14.78 10.20 -5.02
C LYS A 63 15.57 9.15 -5.81
N ASN A 64 16.11 8.14 -5.13
CA ASN A 64 17.07 7.18 -5.71
C ASN A 64 16.73 5.74 -5.29
N ASP A 65 15.48 5.41 -5.11
CA ASP A 65 15.07 4.04 -4.83
C ASP A 65 15.01 3.26 -6.16
N PRO A 66 15.82 2.21 -6.34
CA PRO A 66 15.89 1.49 -7.61
C PRO A 66 14.60 0.73 -7.98
N ASP A 67 13.72 0.53 -7.01
CA ASP A 67 12.44 -0.15 -7.23
C ASP A 67 11.32 0.84 -7.63
N LEU A 68 11.60 2.16 -7.57
CA LEU A 68 10.67 3.22 -7.91
C LEU A 68 11.19 3.98 -9.12
N GLU A 69 10.76 3.60 -10.30
CA GLU A 69 11.14 4.26 -11.55
C GLU A 69 10.20 5.44 -11.84
N PRO A 70 10.73 6.64 -12.13
CA PRO A 70 9.90 7.78 -12.51
C PRO A 70 9.20 7.52 -13.84
N ASP A 71 7.89 7.47 -13.85
CA ASP A 71 7.05 7.22 -15.02
C ASP A 71 5.86 8.19 -15.11
N GLY A 72 5.87 9.21 -14.25
CA GLY A 72 4.75 10.12 -14.05
C GLY A 72 3.64 9.52 -13.19
N TRP A 73 2.73 10.37 -12.70
CA TRP A 73 1.59 9.90 -11.93
C TRP A 73 0.67 9.06 -12.81
N ASN A 74 0.65 7.76 -12.55
CA ASN A 74 -0.21 6.80 -13.22
C ASN A 74 -0.85 5.87 -12.19
N PRO A 75 -2.16 5.97 -11.92
CA PRO A 75 -2.86 5.07 -10.98
C PRO A 75 -2.77 3.59 -11.36
N GLU A 76 -2.56 3.26 -12.64
CA GLU A 76 -2.40 1.87 -13.10
C GLU A 76 -1.01 1.33 -12.78
N ALA A 77 0.01 2.20 -12.70
CA ALA A 77 1.40 1.85 -12.38
C ALA A 77 1.79 2.23 -10.94
N ILE A 78 0.87 2.10 -10.00
CA ILE A 78 1.04 2.59 -8.62
C ILE A 78 2.28 2.01 -7.91
N HIS A 79 2.70 0.79 -8.26
CA HIS A 79 3.86 0.13 -7.68
C HIS A 79 5.20 0.65 -8.21
N SER A 80 5.22 1.41 -9.31
CA SER A 80 6.41 2.16 -9.75
C SER A 80 6.57 3.50 -9.03
N ILE A 81 5.50 4.00 -8.41
CA ILE A 81 5.43 5.30 -7.74
C ILE A 81 5.67 5.17 -6.25
N ALA A 82 5.19 4.09 -5.64
CA ALA A 82 5.31 3.86 -4.21
C ALA A 82 5.44 2.38 -3.86
N LYS A 83 6.03 2.13 -2.71
CA LYS A 83 6.10 0.81 -2.06
C LYS A 83 5.94 0.96 -0.56
N ALA A 84 5.61 -0.12 0.13
CA ALA A 84 5.56 -0.15 1.58
C ALA A 84 6.30 -1.35 2.15
N ALA A 85 6.61 -1.26 3.42
CA ALA A 85 7.16 -2.35 4.21
C ALA A 85 6.75 -2.19 5.68
N THR A 86 6.64 -3.30 6.39
CA THR A 86 6.43 -3.34 7.84
C THR A 86 7.72 -3.74 8.54
N ASP A 87 8.14 -2.97 9.54
CA ASP A 87 9.15 -3.39 10.50
C ASP A 87 8.53 -4.44 11.42
N ILE A 88 9.04 -5.66 11.39
CA ILE A 88 8.48 -6.80 12.13
C ILE A 88 8.73 -6.74 13.64
N ASP A 89 9.70 -5.94 14.09
CA ASP A 89 10.05 -5.81 15.50
C ASP A 89 9.23 -4.71 16.18
N THR A 90 8.99 -3.60 15.47
CA THR A 90 8.24 -2.44 16.00
C THR A 90 6.79 -2.38 15.50
N PHE A 91 6.45 -3.12 14.45
CA PHE A 91 5.19 -3.02 13.69
C PHE A 91 4.96 -1.63 13.06
N ASP A 92 6.03 -0.86 12.88
CA ASP A 92 5.96 0.39 12.15
C ASP A 92 5.84 0.13 10.66
N ILE A 93 4.92 0.85 10.02
CA ILE A 93 4.72 0.80 8.57
C ILE A 93 5.49 1.95 7.94
N ILE A 94 6.25 1.64 6.89
CA ILE A 94 6.99 2.63 6.12
C ILE A 94 6.43 2.63 4.70
N ILE A 95 5.90 3.76 4.24
CA ILE A 95 5.52 3.99 2.84
C ILE A 95 6.58 4.88 2.21
N ILE A 96 7.17 4.41 1.12
CA ILE A 96 8.19 5.13 0.37
C ILE A 96 7.61 5.43 -1.02
N HIS A 97 7.71 6.67 -1.47
CA HIS A 97 7.31 7.06 -2.83
C HIS A 97 8.33 7.97 -3.49
N ASN A 98 8.27 8.06 -4.82
CA ASN A 98 9.11 8.96 -5.61
C ASN A 98 8.45 10.34 -5.82
N GLU A 99 9.08 11.20 -6.61
CA GLU A 99 8.61 12.57 -6.85
C GLU A 99 7.35 12.65 -7.74
N ASP A 100 6.92 11.55 -8.38
CA ASP A 100 5.72 11.54 -9.23
C ASP A 100 4.43 11.79 -8.41
N VAL A 101 4.48 11.58 -7.09
CA VAL A 101 3.37 11.97 -6.20
C VAL A 101 3.06 13.47 -6.25
N PHE A 102 4.01 14.30 -6.70
CA PHE A 102 3.79 15.75 -6.86
C PHE A 102 2.98 16.10 -8.12
N GLU A 103 2.70 15.14 -8.98
CA GLU A 103 1.79 15.28 -10.12
C GLU A 103 0.32 15.05 -9.71
N ILE A 104 0.07 14.54 -8.49
CA ILE A 104 -1.27 14.32 -7.98
C ILE A 104 -1.97 15.66 -7.77
N THR A 105 -3.06 15.87 -8.49
CA THR A 105 -3.86 17.12 -8.40
C THR A 105 -5.01 17.01 -7.41
N ASN A 106 -5.48 15.78 -7.14
CA ASN A 106 -6.61 15.51 -6.25
C ASN A 106 -6.09 14.92 -4.91
N PRO A 107 -6.33 15.60 -3.77
CA PRO A 107 -5.92 15.08 -2.45
C PRO A 107 -6.51 13.71 -2.11
N GLU A 108 -7.68 13.37 -2.68
CA GLU A 108 -8.29 12.05 -2.48
C GLU A 108 -7.45 10.92 -3.10
N ASP A 109 -6.77 11.17 -4.24
CA ASP A 109 -5.89 10.19 -4.87
C ASP A 109 -4.66 9.91 -4.00
N TYR A 110 -4.09 10.94 -3.36
CA TYR A 110 -3.00 10.74 -2.42
C TYR A 110 -3.44 9.99 -1.16
N LYS A 111 -4.62 10.29 -0.62
CA LYS A 111 -5.21 9.52 0.47
C LYS A 111 -5.38 8.05 0.09
N ASN A 112 -5.91 7.81 -1.10
CA ASN A 112 -6.12 6.46 -1.60
C ASN A 112 -4.78 5.70 -1.79
N LEU A 113 -3.72 6.38 -2.25
CA LEU A 113 -2.37 5.83 -2.32
C LEU A 113 -1.89 5.35 -0.94
N LEU A 114 -1.99 6.21 0.07
CA LEU A 114 -1.56 5.86 1.43
C LEU A 114 -2.38 4.71 2.01
N LEU A 115 -3.70 4.73 1.86
CA LEU A 115 -4.59 3.67 2.35
C LEU A 115 -4.37 2.34 1.61
N TYR A 116 -4.07 2.36 0.31
CA TYR A 116 -3.79 1.18 -0.47
C TYR A 116 -2.60 0.40 0.08
N PHE A 117 -1.47 1.08 0.31
CA PHE A 117 -0.29 0.45 0.90
C PHE A 117 -0.48 0.12 2.38
N LEU A 118 -1.15 0.98 3.14
CA LEU A 118 -1.46 0.72 4.54
C LEU A 118 -2.26 -0.58 4.73
N TYR A 119 -3.28 -0.83 3.91
CA TYR A 119 -4.09 -2.04 4.04
C TYR A 119 -3.29 -3.32 3.72
N HIS A 120 -2.33 -3.25 2.82
CA HIS A 120 -1.40 -4.34 2.55
C HIS A 120 -0.60 -4.69 3.81
N GLU A 121 0.09 -3.72 4.36
CA GLU A 121 0.97 -3.88 5.51
C GLU A 121 0.20 -4.28 6.79
N LEU A 122 -0.96 -3.68 7.02
CA LEU A 122 -1.82 -4.08 8.15
C LEU A 122 -2.29 -5.53 8.05
N THR A 123 -2.43 -6.06 6.84
CA THR A 123 -2.75 -7.49 6.67
C THR A 123 -1.65 -8.36 7.23
N HIS A 124 -0.38 -8.03 6.97
CA HIS A 124 0.78 -8.73 7.54
C HIS A 124 0.82 -8.61 9.06
N ILE A 125 0.64 -7.40 9.61
CA ILE A 125 0.62 -7.17 11.06
C ILE A 125 -0.47 -8.01 11.75
N ILE A 126 -1.69 -8.01 11.20
CA ILE A 126 -2.80 -8.79 11.77
C ILE A 126 -2.49 -10.29 11.69
N ARG A 127 -1.90 -10.77 10.60
CA ARG A 127 -1.49 -12.17 10.45
C ARG A 127 -0.42 -12.57 11.45
N LEU A 128 0.61 -11.74 11.63
CA LEU A 128 1.68 -11.95 12.63
C LEU A 128 1.12 -12.00 14.05
N ASN A 129 0.23 -11.06 14.41
CA ASN A 129 -0.43 -11.02 15.72
C ASN A 129 -1.31 -12.25 15.98
N ASN A 130 -1.75 -12.95 14.93
CA ASN A 130 -2.49 -14.20 15.03
C ASN A 130 -1.61 -15.44 14.89
N GLY A 131 -0.28 -15.30 14.99
CA GLY A 131 0.68 -16.42 14.97
C GLY A 131 0.94 -17.01 13.58
N CYS A 132 0.58 -16.31 12.49
CA CYS A 132 1.00 -16.69 11.16
C CYS A 132 2.50 -16.39 10.98
N ASN A 133 3.21 -17.30 10.36
CA ASN A 133 4.63 -17.12 10.04
C ASN A 133 4.74 -16.80 8.55
N ASP A 134 4.52 -15.54 8.21
CA ASP A 134 4.68 -15.07 6.84
C ASP A 134 6.18 -15.03 6.50
N LYS A 135 6.54 -15.65 5.39
CA LYS A 135 7.94 -15.62 4.95
C LYS A 135 8.25 -14.23 4.43
N TYR A 136 9.31 -13.66 4.93
CA TYR A 136 9.88 -12.45 4.34
C TYR A 136 10.57 -12.81 3.01
N TYR A 137 10.22 -12.10 1.96
CA TYR A 137 10.81 -12.25 0.65
C TYR A 137 11.67 -11.02 0.34
N GLU A 138 12.95 -11.24 0.13
CA GLU A 138 13.84 -10.22 -0.40
C GLU A 138 13.97 -10.40 -1.92
N GLY A 139 13.79 -9.36 -2.69
CA GLY A 139 14.06 -9.35 -4.12
C GLY A 139 12.84 -9.01 -5.00
N ALA A 140 12.99 -9.24 -6.30
CA ALA A 140 11.97 -8.91 -7.30
C ALA A 140 10.70 -9.74 -7.13
N ILE A 141 9.57 -9.18 -7.55
CA ILE A 141 8.28 -9.87 -7.61
C ILE A 141 8.41 -11.14 -8.43
N SER A 142 8.02 -12.27 -7.85
CA SER A 142 7.99 -13.59 -8.48
C SER A 142 6.63 -14.25 -8.32
N LYS A 143 6.36 -15.27 -9.12
CA LYS A 143 5.13 -16.05 -8.98
C LYS A 143 5.01 -16.68 -7.58
N GLU A 144 6.12 -17.19 -7.03
CA GLU A 144 6.18 -17.80 -5.70
C GLU A 144 5.90 -16.79 -4.60
N TYR A 145 6.41 -15.56 -4.75
CA TYR A 145 6.11 -14.44 -3.88
C TYR A 145 4.61 -14.16 -3.88
N LEU A 146 4.00 -13.95 -5.05
CA LEU A 146 2.59 -13.63 -5.19
C LEU A 146 1.63 -14.74 -4.70
N LEU A 147 2.09 -16.00 -4.69
CA LEU A 147 1.33 -17.16 -4.21
C LEU A 147 1.60 -17.51 -2.76
N SER A 148 2.53 -16.84 -2.09
CA SER A 148 2.72 -17.02 -0.66
C SER A 148 1.46 -16.61 0.09
N GLU A 149 1.13 -17.29 1.18
CA GLU A 149 -0.16 -17.08 1.86
C GLU A 149 -0.31 -15.64 2.38
N GLY A 150 0.78 -15.05 2.88
CA GLY A 150 0.79 -13.68 3.39
C GLY A 150 0.55 -12.66 2.28
N GLU A 151 1.38 -12.68 1.25
CA GLU A 151 1.31 -11.74 0.13
C GLU A 151 0.00 -11.86 -0.65
N LEU A 152 -0.41 -13.11 -0.95
CA LEU A 152 -1.68 -13.33 -1.63
C LEU A 152 -2.84 -12.75 -0.83
N ASN A 153 -2.86 -12.93 0.51
CA ASN A 153 -3.89 -12.34 1.34
C ASN A 153 -3.85 -10.81 1.30
N ALA A 154 -2.66 -10.21 1.42
CA ALA A 154 -2.49 -8.76 1.41
C ALA A 154 -2.89 -8.13 0.08
N PHE A 155 -2.46 -8.69 -1.06
CA PHE A 155 -2.90 -8.26 -2.39
C PHE A 155 -4.40 -8.42 -2.61
N MET A 156 -5.01 -9.51 -2.12
CA MET A 156 -6.46 -9.68 -2.22
C MET A 156 -7.22 -8.67 -1.35
N VAL A 157 -6.68 -8.24 -0.21
CA VAL A 157 -7.22 -7.15 0.60
C VAL A 157 -7.16 -5.83 -0.17
N GLN A 158 -6.04 -5.51 -0.81
CA GLN A 158 -5.91 -4.32 -1.67
C GLN A 158 -6.95 -4.35 -2.80
N LEU A 159 -7.09 -5.48 -3.51
CA LEU A 159 -8.06 -5.63 -4.59
C LEU A 159 -9.50 -5.42 -4.11
N VAL A 160 -9.87 -5.99 -2.96
CA VAL A 160 -11.23 -5.87 -2.39
C VAL A 160 -11.49 -4.46 -1.84
N SER A 161 -10.45 -3.73 -1.45
CA SER A 161 -10.60 -2.33 -1.01
C SER A 161 -11.18 -1.42 -2.09
N GLY A 162 -11.02 -1.79 -3.36
CA GLY A 162 -11.43 -0.98 -4.52
C GLY A 162 -10.51 0.20 -4.82
N LEU A 163 -9.43 0.36 -4.03
CA LEU A 163 -8.40 1.36 -4.27
C LEU A 163 -7.40 0.78 -5.27
N PHE A 164 -7.23 1.44 -6.41
CA PHE A 164 -6.28 1.00 -7.46
C PHE A 164 -6.35 -0.50 -7.79
N GLY A 165 -7.58 -1.05 -7.87
CA GLY A 165 -7.79 -2.49 -8.04
C GLY A 165 -7.12 -3.08 -9.28
N ASP A 166 -7.03 -2.31 -10.37
CA ASP A 166 -6.38 -2.74 -11.60
C ASP A 166 -4.88 -2.95 -11.42
N ALA A 167 -4.21 -2.15 -10.57
CA ALA A 167 -2.79 -2.33 -10.29
C ALA A 167 -2.46 -3.70 -9.66
N VAL A 168 -3.36 -4.23 -8.81
CA VAL A 168 -3.20 -5.59 -8.28
C VAL A 168 -3.36 -6.64 -9.39
N LEU A 169 -4.33 -6.45 -10.27
CA LEU A 169 -4.57 -7.38 -11.38
C LEU A 169 -3.38 -7.38 -12.35
N ASP A 170 -2.77 -6.23 -12.61
CA ASP A 170 -1.61 -6.12 -13.49
C ASP A 170 -0.40 -6.87 -12.97
N ILE A 171 -0.13 -6.82 -11.65
CA ILE A 171 0.93 -7.63 -11.03
C ILE A 171 0.69 -9.12 -11.26
N TYR A 172 -0.54 -9.61 -11.05
CA TYR A 172 -0.86 -11.02 -11.29
C TYR A 172 -0.83 -11.38 -12.78
N ASN A 173 -1.16 -10.46 -13.67
CA ASN A 173 -1.13 -10.66 -15.11
C ASN A 173 0.29 -10.88 -15.65
N ILE A 174 1.34 -10.33 -15.01
CA ILE A 174 2.75 -10.57 -15.40
C ILE A 174 3.06 -12.08 -15.49
N PHE A 175 2.44 -12.89 -14.63
CA PHE A 175 2.68 -14.33 -14.56
C PHE A 175 1.48 -15.17 -15.02
N PHE A 176 0.48 -14.56 -15.71
CA PHE A 176 -0.80 -15.21 -16.03
C PHE A 176 -0.63 -16.56 -16.73
N ASP A 177 0.23 -16.62 -17.75
CA ASP A 177 0.49 -17.84 -18.53
C ASP A 177 1.28 -18.92 -17.75
N GLN A 178 1.82 -18.56 -16.58
CA GLN A 178 2.61 -19.46 -15.74
C GLN A 178 1.79 -20.11 -14.62
N TYR A 179 0.56 -19.63 -14.38
CA TYR A 179 -0.29 -20.20 -13.33
C TYR A 179 -0.93 -21.52 -13.77
N THR A 180 -0.82 -22.53 -12.93
CA THR A 180 -1.57 -23.76 -13.07
C THR A 180 -3.05 -23.56 -12.68
N LYS A 181 -3.91 -24.46 -13.12
CA LYS A 181 -5.34 -24.44 -12.73
C LYS A 181 -5.54 -24.49 -11.20
N LYS A 182 -4.64 -25.17 -10.47
CA LYS A 182 -4.69 -25.22 -8.99
C LYS A 182 -4.34 -23.88 -8.36
N GLU A 183 -3.34 -23.19 -8.89
CA GLU A 183 -2.93 -21.87 -8.41
C GLU A 183 -4.01 -20.82 -8.70
N ILE A 184 -4.61 -20.84 -9.88
CA ILE A 184 -5.78 -19.99 -10.20
C ILE A 184 -6.94 -20.24 -9.23
N ALA A 185 -7.25 -21.51 -8.96
CA ALA A 185 -8.31 -21.85 -7.99
C ALA A 185 -7.96 -21.37 -6.57
N TYR A 186 -6.69 -21.44 -6.17
CA TYR A 186 -6.22 -20.93 -4.88
C TYR A 186 -6.35 -19.40 -4.78
N ILE A 187 -5.97 -18.65 -5.82
CA ILE A 187 -6.15 -17.19 -5.90
C ILE A 187 -7.64 -16.83 -5.75
N GLN A 188 -8.53 -17.50 -6.51
CA GLN A 188 -9.97 -17.27 -6.48
C GLN A 188 -10.59 -17.60 -5.10
N ASP A 189 -10.18 -18.70 -4.49
CA ASP A 189 -10.64 -19.11 -3.15
C ASP A 189 -10.22 -18.07 -2.10
N THR A 190 -8.97 -17.59 -2.17
CA THR A 190 -8.46 -16.55 -1.27
C THR A 190 -9.25 -15.25 -1.45
N LEU A 191 -9.46 -14.79 -2.68
CA LEU A 191 -10.27 -13.61 -2.97
C LEU A 191 -11.69 -13.73 -2.38
N ASN A 192 -12.32 -14.88 -2.54
CA ASN A 192 -13.67 -15.12 -1.99
C ASN A 192 -13.68 -15.05 -0.45
N LYS A 193 -12.64 -15.58 0.21
CA LYS A 193 -12.49 -15.53 1.67
C LYS A 193 -12.23 -14.09 2.16
N VAL A 194 -11.45 -13.31 1.43
CA VAL A 194 -11.19 -11.89 1.78
C VAL A 194 -12.46 -11.05 1.64
N LYS A 195 -13.33 -11.36 0.66
CA LYS A 195 -14.64 -10.69 0.47
C LYS A 195 -15.67 -11.09 1.52
N ALA A 196 -15.51 -12.25 2.16
CA ALA A 196 -16.48 -12.73 3.13
C ALA A 196 -16.62 -11.76 4.32
N ASN A 197 -17.87 -11.42 4.63
CA ASN A 197 -18.23 -10.49 5.72
C ASN A 197 -18.15 -11.18 7.10
#